data_a9661eda0a5bd20192b4a30a18ddab3d
#
_entry.id   a9661eda0a5bd20192b4a30a18ddab3d
#
_cell.length_a   1.000
_cell.length_b   1.000
_cell.length_c   1.000
_cell.angle_alpha   90.00
_cell.angle_beta   90.00
_cell.angle_gamma   90.00
#
_symmetry.space_group_name_H-M   'P 1'
#
loop_
_entity.id
_entity.type
_entity.pdbx_description
1 polymer ?
#
loop_
_entity_poly.entity_id
_entity_poly.type
_entity_poly.pdbx_seq_one_letter_code
_entity_poly.pdbx_strand_id
1 'polypeptide(L)'
;VFIRAYGQRNKVIAQLEEAVQKLAPSCEKVRQAMDEIKTLSALLETSPLSSKIRFDFSIVNDMNYYNDFAFKGFINGISDGVLAGGQYDKLMKKMDRKDRAVGFAINLDLLEQMKQERREYDVDIVILYDENTDVRMVAQAVSEAAASGKTASAQKQIPEKLRYREIADLRKGTPIC
;
A
#
# COMPACT_ATOMS: atom_id res chain seq x y z
N VAL A 1 22.18 -20.99 9.52
CA VAL A 1 20.95 -21.69 9.04
C VAL A 1 19.77 -20.73 9.07
N PHE A 2 19.48 -20.06 10.19
CA PHE A 2 18.31 -19.17 10.33
C PHE A 2 18.31 -17.98 9.37
N ILE A 3 19.45 -17.34 9.11
CA ILE A 3 19.60 -16.14 8.25
C ILE A 3 19.24 -16.42 6.77
N ARG A 4 19.09 -17.66 6.36
CA ARG A 4 18.73 -18.03 4.97
C ARG A 4 17.28 -18.49 4.84
N ALA A 5 16.50 -18.46 5.91
CA ALA A 5 15.09 -18.85 5.88
C ALA A 5 14.26 -17.71 5.27
N TYR A 6 13.82 -17.91 4.03
CA TYR A 6 13.01 -16.96 3.27
C TYR A 6 11.95 -17.71 2.45
N GLY A 7 10.75 -17.18 2.38
CA GLY A 7 9.72 -17.69 1.49
C GLY A 7 8.31 -17.73 2.07
N GLN A 8 7.52 -18.67 1.58
CA GLN A 8 6.18 -18.90 2.08
C GLN A 8 6.21 -19.31 3.54
N ARG A 9 5.30 -18.74 4.34
CA ARG A 9 5.27 -18.87 5.81
C ARG A 9 5.39 -20.32 6.28
N ASN A 10 4.56 -21.22 5.79
CA ASN A 10 4.54 -22.63 6.22
C ASN A 10 5.85 -23.34 5.90
N LYS A 11 6.48 -23.06 4.74
CA LYS A 11 7.78 -23.61 4.38
C LYS A 11 8.89 -23.11 5.30
N VAL A 12 8.88 -21.82 5.62
CA VAL A 12 9.88 -21.20 6.51
C VAL A 12 9.71 -21.76 7.92
N ILE A 13 8.49 -21.89 8.44
CA ILE A 13 8.23 -22.45 9.75
C ILE A 13 8.77 -23.89 9.84
N ALA A 14 8.49 -24.74 8.85
CA ALA A 14 9.00 -26.10 8.83
C ALA A 14 10.54 -26.17 8.83
N GLN A 15 11.20 -25.29 8.05
CA GLN A 15 12.66 -25.17 8.04
C GLN A 15 13.23 -24.74 9.40
N LEU A 16 12.55 -23.81 10.05
CA LEU A 16 12.96 -23.33 11.38
C LEU A 16 12.78 -24.44 12.44
N GLU A 17 11.67 -25.17 12.41
CA GLU A 17 11.41 -26.29 13.32
C GLU A 17 12.51 -27.37 13.21
N GLU A 18 12.84 -27.77 11.99
CA GLU A 18 13.92 -28.73 11.75
C GLU A 18 15.26 -28.23 12.28
N ALA A 19 15.56 -26.93 12.04
CA ALA A 19 16.80 -26.32 12.54
C ALA A 19 16.84 -26.23 14.07
N VAL A 20 15.72 -25.90 14.71
CA VAL A 20 15.59 -25.82 16.19
C VAL A 20 15.78 -27.19 16.80
N GLN A 21 15.15 -28.24 16.26
CA GLN A 21 15.30 -29.61 16.74
C GLN A 21 16.75 -30.09 16.68
N LYS A 22 17.52 -29.68 15.64
CA LYS A 22 18.91 -30.10 15.46
C LYS A 22 19.88 -29.30 16.32
N LEU A 23 19.64 -27.98 16.50
CA LEU A 23 20.65 -27.07 17.07
C LEU A 23 20.36 -26.63 18.49
N ALA A 24 19.10 -26.57 18.90
CA ALA A 24 18.70 -26.02 20.19
C ALA A 24 17.42 -26.66 20.75
N PRO A 25 17.33 -28.00 20.83
CA PRO A 25 16.09 -28.71 21.22
C PRO A 25 15.58 -28.37 22.62
N SER A 26 16.50 -28.00 23.53
CA SER A 26 16.17 -27.73 24.95
C SER A 26 16.15 -26.23 25.29
N CYS A 27 16.26 -25.34 24.29
CA CYS A 27 16.27 -23.91 24.54
C CYS A 27 14.84 -23.36 24.63
N GLU A 28 14.40 -23.02 25.84
CA GLU A 28 13.07 -22.51 26.12
C GLU A 28 12.76 -21.21 25.36
N LYS A 29 13.72 -20.28 25.29
CA LYS A 29 13.54 -19.01 24.54
C LYS A 29 13.30 -19.22 23.06
N VAL A 30 13.98 -20.22 22.47
CA VAL A 30 13.79 -20.55 21.05
C VAL A 30 12.43 -21.20 20.83
N ARG A 31 11.97 -22.01 21.76
CA ARG A 31 10.63 -22.64 21.71
C ARG A 31 9.54 -21.56 21.78
N GLN A 32 9.63 -20.63 22.72
CA GLN A 32 8.69 -19.50 22.82
C GLN A 32 8.66 -18.67 21.53
N ALA A 33 9.81 -18.33 20.96
CA ALA A 33 9.88 -17.60 19.69
C ALA A 33 9.23 -18.37 18.53
N MET A 34 9.37 -19.69 18.50
CA MET A 34 8.71 -20.52 17.50
C MET A 34 7.18 -20.52 17.67
N ASP A 35 6.67 -20.59 18.90
CA ASP A 35 5.24 -20.53 19.17
C ASP A 35 4.65 -19.16 18.81
N GLU A 36 5.37 -18.07 19.05
CA GLU A 36 4.98 -16.73 18.61
C GLU A 36 4.91 -16.61 17.09
N ILE A 37 5.90 -17.14 16.36
CA ILE A 37 5.91 -17.15 14.90
C ILE A 37 4.74 -17.96 14.32
N LYS A 38 4.44 -19.12 14.91
CA LYS A 38 3.30 -19.95 14.52
C LYS A 38 1.97 -19.23 14.75
N THR A 39 1.82 -18.62 15.91
CA THR A 39 0.64 -17.84 16.26
C THR A 39 0.44 -16.68 15.28
N LEU A 40 1.50 -15.92 14.99
CA LEU A 40 1.46 -14.86 14.02
C LEU A 40 1.09 -15.39 12.62
N SER A 41 1.67 -16.52 12.20
CA SER A 41 1.34 -17.13 10.92
C SER A 41 -0.13 -17.52 10.82
N ALA A 42 -0.69 -18.10 11.86
CA ALA A 42 -2.11 -18.49 11.92
C ALA A 42 -3.03 -17.25 11.82
N LEU A 43 -2.70 -16.18 12.53
CA LEU A 43 -3.43 -14.92 12.43
C LEU A 43 -3.37 -14.33 11.01
N LEU A 44 -2.21 -14.36 10.37
CA LEU A 44 -2.03 -13.84 9.01
C LEU A 44 -2.75 -14.70 7.95
N GLU A 45 -3.08 -15.93 8.22
CA GLU A 45 -3.87 -16.78 7.30
C GLU A 45 -5.28 -16.25 7.08
N THR A 46 -5.86 -15.60 8.06
CA THR A 46 -7.20 -15.00 7.95
C THR A 46 -7.23 -13.74 7.08
N SER A 47 -6.07 -13.18 6.76
CA SER A 47 -5.96 -11.96 5.96
C SER A 47 -6.18 -12.24 4.46
N PRO A 48 -6.94 -11.38 3.75
CA PRO A 48 -7.04 -11.45 2.28
C PRO A 48 -5.67 -11.30 1.58
N LEU A 49 -4.67 -10.75 2.27
CA LEU A 49 -3.30 -10.60 1.77
C LEU A 49 -2.39 -11.79 2.10
N SER A 50 -2.92 -12.83 2.73
CA SER A 50 -2.17 -13.99 3.20
C SER A 50 -1.19 -14.56 2.17
N SER A 51 -1.63 -14.70 0.92
CA SER A 51 -0.81 -15.22 -0.18
C SER A 51 0.38 -14.31 -0.58
N LYS A 52 0.33 -13.03 -0.23
CA LYS A 52 1.38 -12.03 -0.53
C LYS A 52 2.41 -11.90 0.58
N ILE A 53 2.12 -12.41 1.78
CA ILE A 53 3.01 -12.29 2.94
C ILE A 53 4.05 -13.41 2.92
N ARG A 54 5.31 -13.05 3.15
CA ARG A 54 6.46 -13.95 3.24
C ARG A 54 7.17 -13.73 4.55
N PHE A 55 7.79 -14.77 5.09
CA PHE A 55 8.75 -14.64 6.18
C PHE A 55 10.16 -14.54 5.61
N ASP A 56 10.95 -13.64 6.17
CA ASP A 56 12.32 -13.38 5.74
C ASP A 56 13.21 -13.12 6.96
N PHE A 57 14.07 -14.07 7.26
CA PHE A 57 15.04 -13.98 8.34
C PHE A 57 16.41 -13.44 7.88
N SER A 58 16.54 -13.06 6.60
CA SER A 58 17.75 -12.41 6.08
C SER A 58 17.73 -10.90 6.26
N ILE A 59 16.56 -10.31 6.53
CA ILE A 59 16.43 -8.87 6.73
C ILE A 59 17.04 -8.49 8.06
N VAL A 60 18.11 -7.70 7.99
CA VAL A 60 18.71 -7.05 9.16
C VAL A 60 18.04 -5.70 9.35
N ASN A 61 17.34 -5.53 10.45
CA ASN A 61 16.75 -4.26 10.86
C ASN A 61 17.56 -3.62 11.98
N ASP A 62 17.40 -2.31 12.18
CA ASP A 62 17.95 -1.65 13.35
C ASP A 62 17.25 -2.16 14.62
N MET A 63 17.95 -3.04 15.33
CA MET A 63 17.46 -3.65 16.57
C MET A 63 17.35 -2.65 17.74
N ASN A 64 17.83 -1.43 17.58
CA ASN A 64 17.62 -0.37 18.56
C ASN A 64 16.26 0.31 18.38
N TYR A 65 15.69 0.22 17.18
CA TYR A 65 14.42 0.83 16.82
C TYR A 65 13.27 -0.18 16.91
N TYR A 66 13.39 -1.31 16.22
CA TYR A 66 12.37 -2.36 16.25
C TYR A 66 12.73 -3.46 17.25
N ASN A 67 11.74 -4.01 17.90
CA ASN A 67 11.82 -5.21 18.70
C ASN A 67 10.71 -6.18 18.30
N ASP A 68 10.92 -7.46 18.55
CA ASP A 68 10.06 -8.59 18.24
C ASP A 68 9.88 -8.80 16.71
N PHE A 69 9.07 -8.01 16.02
CA PHE A 69 8.92 -8.15 14.58
C PHE A 69 9.09 -6.82 13.83
N ALA A 70 9.53 -6.94 12.58
CA ALA A 70 9.56 -5.86 11.62
C ALA A 70 9.06 -6.36 10.27
N PHE A 71 8.52 -5.47 9.46
CA PHE A 71 8.03 -5.80 8.13
C PHE A 71 8.44 -4.76 7.10
N LYS A 72 8.56 -5.20 5.85
CA LYS A 72 8.76 -4.35 4.69
C LYS A 72 7.74 -4.70 3.63
N GLY A 73 7.24 -3.70 2.93
CA GLY A 73 6.34 -3.87 1.79
C GLY A 73 7.03 -3.46 0.50
N PHE A 74 6.83 -4.27 -0.54
CA PHE A 74 7.41 -4.06 -1.85
C PHE A 74 6.31 -3.98 -2.90
N ILE A 75 6.53 -3.20 -3.93
CA ILE A 75 5.65 -3.08 -5.10
C ILE A 75 6.44 -3.53 -6.33
N ASN A 76 5.81 -4.31 -7.19
CA ASN A 76 6.45 -4.74 -8.44
C ASN A 76 6.85 -3.51 -9.28
N GLY A 77 8.09 -3.49 -9.73
CA GLY A 77 8.65 -2.41 -10.53
C GLY A 77 9.36 -1.32 -9.73
N ILE A 78 9.37 -1.40 -8.40
CA ILE A 78 10.18 -0.56 -7.50
C ILE A 78 11.24 -1.44 -6.85
N SER A 79 12.51 -1.05 -6.94
CA SER A 79 13.64 -1.84 -6.44
C SER A 79 13.73 -1.88 -4.92
N ASP A 80 13.21 -0.85 -4.25
CA ASP A 80 13.30 -0.69 -2.81
C ASP A 80 11.95 -0.93 -2.10
N GLY A 81 12.00 -1.15 -0.78
CA GLY A 81 10.82 -1.27 0.05
C GLY A 81 10.09 0.07 0.20
N VAL A 82 8.85 0.11 -0.28
CA VAL A 82 7.99 1.31 -0.19
C VAL A 82 7.32 1.47 1.16
N LEU A 83 7.24 0.41 1.93
CA LEU A 83 6.66 0.35 3.26
C LEU A 83 7.68 -0.27 4.21
N ALA A 84 7.86 0.31 5.38
CA ALA A 84 8.63 -0.27 6.46
C ALA A 84 7.95 -0.03 7.79
N GLY A 85 7.95 -1.02 8.67
CA GLY A 85 7.34 -0.91 9.97
C GLY A 85 7.72 -2.04 10.90
N GLY A 86 7.17 -2.01 12.12
CA GLY A 86 7.41 -3.02 13.12
C GLY A 86 6.93 -2.59 14.50
N GLN A 87 7.26 -3.41 15.49
CA GLN A 87 7.00 -3.12 16.89
C GLN A 87 8.18 -2.34 17.48
N TYR A 88 7.90 -1.29 18.25
CA TYR A 88 8.95 -0.40 18.81
C TYR A 88 8.74 -0.06 20.29
N ASP A 89 8.44 -1.08 21.09
CA ASP A 89 8.24 -0.95 22.52
C ASP A 89 9.47 -0.38 23.24
N LYS A 90 10.70 -0.64 22.74
CA LYS A 90 11.92 -0.05 23.28
C LYS A 90 11.96 1.46 23.14
N LEU A 91 11.48 1.98 22.02
CA LEU A 91 11.35 3.42 21.79
C LEU A 91 10.30 4.02 22.73
N MET A 92 9.17 3.35 22.92
CA MET A 92 8.13 3.78 23.85
C MET A 92 8.68 3.89 25.27
N LYS A 93 9.45 2.90 25.72
CA LYS A 93 10.12 2.94 27.04
C LYS A 93 11.11 4.10 27.17
N LYS A 94 11.87 4.43 26.12
CA LYS A 94 12.77 5.59 26.12
C LYS A 94 12.02 6.93 26.23
N MET A 95 10.77 6.96 25.82
CA MET A 95 9.87 8.12 25.94
C MET A 95 9.05 8.10 27.25
N ASP A 96 9.43 7.25 28.20
CA ASP A 96 8.73 7.03 29.48
C ASP A 96 7.26 6.62 29.31
N ARG A 97 6.96 5.89 28.21
CA ARG A 97 5.65 5.33 27.93
C ARG A 97 5.60 3.86 28.31
N LYS A 98 4.49 3.44 28.92
CA LYS A 98 4.25 2.03 29.31
C LYS A 98 3.56 1.22 28.22
N ASP A 99 2.99 1.89 27.25
CA ASP A 99 2.23 1.26 26.16
C ASP A 99 3.17 0.57 25.17
N ARG A 100 2.65 -0.45 24.50
CA ARG A 100 3.29 -1.09 23.34
C ARG A 100 2.86 -0.34 22.07
N ALA A 101 3.72 -0.32 21.07
CA ALA A 101 3.41 0.36 19.83
C ALA A 101 3.85 -0.43 18.60
N VAL A 102 2.99 -0.46 17.61
CA VAL A 102 3.25 -0.94 16.25
C VAL A 102 2.94 0.20 15.29
N GLY A 103 3.80 0.42 14.32
CA GLY A 103 3.56 1.45 13.33
C GLY A 103 4.35 1.19 12.05
N PHE A 104 4.10 2.04 11.07
CA PHE A 104 4.76 1.95 9.78
C PHE A 104 4.92 3.32 9.14
N ALA A 105 5.82 3.39 8.16
CA ALA A 105 6.00 4.51 7.26
C ALA A 105 5.91 4.05 5.81
N ILE A 106 5.34 4.91 4.95
CA ILE A 106 5.32 4.72 3.50
C ILE A 106 6.23 5.78 2.88
N ASN A 107 7.15 5.35 2.02
CA ASN A 107 8.00 6.24 1.25
C ASN A 107 7.26 6.67 -0.02
N LEU A 108 6.72 7.89 -0.01
CA LEU A 108 5.94 8.43 -1.12
C LEU A 108 6.82 8.71 -2.34
N ASP A 109 8.08 9.11 -2.15
CA ASP A 109 9.02 9.40 -3.25
C ASP A 109 9.27 8.14 -4.11
N LEU A 110 9.27 6.97 -3.48
CA LEU A 110 9.37 5.71 -4.21
C LEU A 110 8.10 5.39 -5.01
N LEU A 111 6.93 5.80 -4.52
CA LEU A 111 5.68 5.62 -5.24
C LEU A 111 5.59 6.49 -6.50
N GLU A 112 6.24 7.65 -6.51
CA GLU A 112 6.32 8.50 -7.70
C GLU A 112 7.09 7.83 -8.84
N GLN A 113 7.99 6.89 -8.53
CA GLN A 113 8.71 6.08 -9.53
C GLN A 113 7.81 5.03 -10.20
N MET A 114 6.65 4.72 -9.61
CA MET A 114 5.66 3.94 -10.33
C MET A 114 5.35 4.72 -11.61
N LYS A 115 5.66 4.12 -12.76
CA LYS A 115 5.26 4.67 -14.04
C LYS A 115 3.79 5.04 -13.92
N GLN A 116 3.51 6.32 -13.74
CA GLN A 116 2.24 6.85 -14.18
C GLN A 116 2.18 6.39 -15.64
N GLU A 117 1.26 5.52 -15.98
CA GLU A 117 0.84 5.40 -17.36
C GLU A 117 0.71 6.86 -17.79
N ARG A 118 1.54 7.28 -18.76
CA ARG A 118 1.41 8.64 -19.30
C ARG A 118 0.01 8.68 -19.83
N ARG A 119 -0.90 9.24 -19.01
CA ARG A 119 -2.25 9.46 -19.47
C ARG A 119 -2.10 10.32 -20.72
N GLU A 120 -2.53 9.80 -21.83
CA GLU A 120 -2.51 10.49 -23.11
C GLU A 120 -3.25 11.83 -22.97
N TYR A 121 -4.23 11.87 -22.08
CA TYR A 121 -5.08 12.99 -21.74
C TYR A 121 -4.99 13.34 -20.26
N ASP A 122 -5.07 14.61 -19.93
CA ASP A 122 -5.10 15.10 -18.55
C ASP A 122 -6.49 14.86 -17.91
N VAL A 123 -7.54 14.92 -18.76
CA VAL A 123 -8.93 14.56 -18.41
C VAL A 123 -9.59 13.80 -19.55
N ASP A 124 -10.55 12.93 -19.23
CA ASP A 124 -11.29 12.22 -20.25
C ASP A 124 -12.31 13.14 -20.92
N ILE A 125 -13.03 13.97 -20.14
CA ILE A 125 -14.09 14.85 -20.65
C ILE A 125 -13.89 16.27 -20.17
N VAL A 126 -13.91 17.23 -21.11
CA VAL A 126 -14.07 18.66 -20.80
C VAL A 126 -15.55 19.01 -20.93
N ILE A 127 -16.15 19.50 -19.87
CA ILE A 127 -17.53 19.99 -19.84
C ILE A 127 -17.50 21.50 -19.98
N LEU A 128 -17.93 21.99 -21.13
CA LEU A 128 -18.00 23.45 -21.39
C LEU A 128 -19.34 24.01 -20.94
N TYR A 129 -19.28 25.08 -20.18
CA TYR A 129 -20.44 25.80 -19.71
C TYR A 129 -20.23 27.33 -19.78
N ASP A 130 -21.30 28.11 -19.72
CA ASP A 130 -21.27 29.57 -19.65
C ASP A 130 -22.18 30.09 -18.52
N GLU A 131 -22.37 31.40 -18.48
CA GLU A 131 -23.17 32.07 -17.45
C GLU A 131 -24.67 31.75 -17.56
N ASN A 132 -25.13 31.27 -18.72
CA ASN A 132 -26.51 30.92 -18.97
C ASN A 132 -26.78 29.42 -18.73
N THR A 133 -25.73 28.63 -18.52
CA THR A 133 -25.85 27.18 -18.30
C THR A 133 -26.33 26.90 -16.86
N ASP A 134 -27.37 26.10 -16.70
CA ASP A 134 -27.84 25.68 -15.37
C ASP A 134 -26.75 24.89 -14.66
N VAL A 135 -26.33 25.35 -13.48
CA VAL A 135 -25.32 24.72 -12.64
C VAL A 135 -25.65 23.25 -12.31
N ARG A 136 -26.96 22.91 -12.21
CA ARG A 136 -27.40 21.53 -11.99
C ARG A 136 -27.03 20.62 -13.15
N MET A 137 -27.14 21.09 -14.40
CA MET A 137 -26.71 20.34 -15.57
C MET A 137 -25.21 20.07 -15.56
N VAL A 138 -24.40 21.06 -15.16
CA VAL A 138 -22.95 20.90 -15.02
C VAL A 138 -22.63 19.85 -13.93
N ALA A 139 -23.27 19.96 -12.77
CA ALA A 139 -23.08 19.00 -11.66
C ALA A 139 -23.50 17.58 -12.05
N GLN A 140 -24.61 17.44 -12.78
CA GLN A 140 -25.07 16.15 -13.29
C GLN A 140 -24.07 15.54 -14.27
N ALA A 141 -23.59 16.31 -15.25
CA ALA A 141 -22.61 15.82 -16.23
C ALA A 141 -21.29 15.38 -15.58
N VAL A 142 -20.81 16.12 -14.57
CA VAL A 142 -19.63 15.71 -13.78
C VAL A 142 -19.90 14.40 -13.03
N SER A 143 -21.08 14.27 -12.41
CA SER A 143 -21.46 13.07 -11.66
C SER A 143 -21.58 11.83 -12.56
N GLU A 144 -22.18 11.98 -13.76
CA GLU A 144 -22.30 10.92 -14.75
C GLU A 144 -20.93 10.48 -15.28
N ALA A 145 -20.02 11.43 -15.57
CA ALA A 145 -18.66 11.11 -15.95
C ALA A 145 -17.95 10.31 -14.84
N ALA A 146 -18.05 10.75 -13.59
CA ALA A 146 -17.45 10.06 -12.45
C ALA A 146 -18.06 8.65 -12.24
N ALA A 147 -19.37 8.49 -12.37
CA ALA A 147 -20.04 7.19 -12.27
C ALA A 147 -19.60 6.19 -13.36
N SER A 148 -19.23 6.69 -14.54
CA SER A 148 -18.65 5.89 -15.64
C SER A 148 -17.13 5.67 -15.53
N GLY A 149 -16.51 6.10 -14.41
CA GLY A 149 -15.08 5.97 -14.18
C GLY A 149 -14.20 6.93 -14.99
N LYS A 150 -14.81 7.95 -15.61
CA LYS A 150 -14.10 8.97 -16.39
C LYS A 150 -13.73 10.17 -15.52
N THR A 151 -12.59 10.78 -15.82
CA THR A 151 -12.20 12.06 -15.23
C THR A 151 -12.83 13.20 -16.02
N ALA A 152 -13.39 14.22 -15.33
CA ALA A 152 -14.04 15.35 -15.95
C ALA A 152 -13.49 16.69 -15.41
N SER A 153 -13.48 17.71 -16.28
CA SER A 153 -13.13 19.07 -15.91
C SER A 153 -14.17 20.02 -16.49
N ALA A 154 -14.89 20.74 -15.61
CA ALA A 154 -15.86 21.78 -16.03
C ALA A 154 -15.12 23.09 -16.24
N GLN A 155 -15.23 23.67 -17.43
CA GLN A 155 -14.50 24.87 -17.86
C GLN A 155 -15.41 25.83 -18.63
N LYS A 156 -15.18 27.14 -18.47
CA LYS A 156 -15.84 28.16 -19.33
C LYS A 156 -15.17 28.27 -20.70
N GLN A 157 -13.86 28.01 -20.74
CA GLN A 157 -13.05 27.97 -21.94
C GLN A 157 -12.02 26.84 -21.81
N ILE A 158 -11.67 26.21 -22.91
CA ILE A 158 -10.66 25.13 -22.90
C ILE A 158 -9.27 25.78 -22.70
N PRO A 159 -8.55 25.41 -21.62
CA PRO A 159 -7.17 25.88 -21.44
C PRO A 159 -6.26 25.35 -22.57
N GLU A 160 -5.39 26.22 -23.13
CA GLU A 160 -4.51 25.88 -24.26
C GLU A 160 -3.63 24.62 -24.06
N LYS A 161 -3.26 24.32 -22.82
CA LYS A 161 -2.39 23.19 -22.48
C LYS A 161 -3.12 21.94 -21.98
N LEU A 162 -4.45 22.00 -21.85
CA LEU A 162 -5.24 20.87 -21.35
C LEU A 162 -5.43 19.83 -22.47
N ARG A 163 -4.92 18.63 -22.25
CA ARG A 163 -5.16 17.47 -23.11
C ARG A 163 -6.41 16.75 -22.66
N TYR A 164 -7.37 16.57 -23.53
CA TYR A 164 -8.64 15.92 -23.23
C TYR A 164 -9.03 14.97 -24.36
N ARG A 165 -9.88 14.00 -24.05
CA ARG A 165 -10.33 13.00 -25.00
C ARG A 165 -11.64 13.41 -25.67
N GLU A 166 -12.59 13.95 -24.91
CA GLU A 166 -13.93 14.28 -25.34
C GLU A 166 -14.36 15.66 -24.83
N ILE A 167 -15.29 16.31 -25.53
CA ILE A 167 -15.92 17.56 -25.11
C ILE A 167 -17.42 17.36 -24.98
N ALA A 168 -18.00 17.76 -23.85
CA ALA A 168 -19.41 17.95 -23.65
C ALA A 168 -19.73 19.45 -23.57
N ASP A 169 -20.37 20.02 -24.59
CA ASP A 169 -20.68 21.45 -24.64
C ASP A 169 -22.12 21.71 -24.18
N LEU A 170 -22.29 22.15 -22.94
CA LEU A 170 -23.59 22.47 -22.35
C LEU A 170 -24.10 23.87 -22.67
N ARG A 171 -23.27 24.74 -23.27
CA ARG A 171 -23.64 26.13 -23.60
C ARG A 171 -24.74 26.21 -24.64
N LYS A 172 -24.93 25.17 -25.45
CA LYS A 172 -25.91 25.11 -26.53
C LYS A 172 -27.22 24.35 -26.19
N GLY A 173 -27.37 23.97 -24.91
CA GLY A 173 -28.58 23.24 -24.49
C GLY A 173 -28.73 21.84 -25.10
N THR A 174 -27.67 21.25 -25.63
CA THR A 174 -27.71 19.92 -26.26
C THR A 174 -27.56 18.85 -25.18
N PRO A 175 -28.48 17.91 -25.02
CA PRO A 175 -28.31 16.80 -24.10
C PRO A 175 -27.18 15.91 -24.57
N ILE A 176 -26.42 15.40 -23.61
CA ILE A 176 -25.36 14.39 -23.82
C ILE A 176 -26.07 13.12 -24.33
N CYS A 177 -25.75 12.64 -25.53
CA CYS A 177 -26.09 11.31 -26.01
C CYS A 177 -25.10 10.26 -25.49
#